data_fbd64797e6ba6923b7bfae0c4e0201c6
#
_entry.id   fbd64797e6ba6923b7bfae0c4e0201c6
#
_cell.length_a   1.000
_cell.length_b   1.000
_cell.length_c   1.000
_cell.angle_alpha   90.00
_cell.angle_beta   90.00
_cell.angle_gamma   90.00
#
_symmetry.space_group_name_H-M   'P 1'
#
loop_
_entity.id
_entity.type
_entity.pdbx_description
1 polymer ?
#
loop_
_entity_poly.entity_id
_entity_poly.type
_entity_poly.pdbx_seq_one_letter_code
_entity_poly.pdbx_strand_id
1 'polypeptide(L)'
;MKIGIDMGHSLSGAGTGASALLTEVVENRKIGKRLIEMLKEKGHTVINCTVDYANSTDEQLAGIVAKANAQNLDLFVSIHLNAGGGHGTEVYIYNGSYSFKESNRAKAKAICDAVANSCNFRNRGVKEENLYVLRGTIAPAVLVEVCFVDSVEDKGKLNTEAVAKAMFKGITGADYVASTNISTKELYRIRKTWADASTQKGAYSNLNSAIAECKKYPGYFVFNSAGVKVYPTASANCDPEIKRYSEKGKFTATATSIYFRDKPCTCHGVIQGSYYKGESVYYDLVVITEKYVWISWIGANSVRRYMPITDRRTNEKWGNCV
;
A
#
# COMPACT_ATOMS: atom_id res chain seq x y z
N MET A 1 11.56 -17.81 5.81
CA MET A 1 11.02 -17.14 7.00
C MET A 1 9.64 -16.60 6.69
N LYS A 2 8.78 -16.55 7.71
CA LYS A 2 7.48 -15.84 7.68
C LYS A 2 7.61 -14.55 8.47
N ILE A 3 7.56 -13.41 7.80
CA ILE A 3 7.92 -12.11 8.35
C ILE A 3 6.71 -11.18 8.34
N GLY A 4 6.38 -10.61 9.50
CA GLY A 4 5.40 -9.53 9.61
C GLY A 4 6.08 -8.19 9.36
N ILE A 5 5.52 -7.39 8.45
CA ILE A 5 5.98 -6.01 8.20
C ILE A 5 4.85 -5.06 8.55
N ASP A 6 5.13 -4.14 9.44
CA ASP A 6 4.32 -2.98 9.70
C ASP A 6 5.04 -1.73 9.19
N MET A 7 4.34 -0.94 8.41
CA MET A 7 4.81 0.36 7.94
C MET A 7 4.14 1.42 8.82
N GLY A 8 4.75 1.75 9.93
CA GLY A 8 4.21 2.54 11.02
C GLY A 8 3.27 3.68 10.63
N HIS A 9 2.35 3.99 11.52
CA HIS A 9 1.33 5.02 11.38
C HIS A 9 0.21 4.72 10.37
N SER A 10 -0.92 5.41 10.52
CA SER A 10 -2.08 5.35 9.60
C SER A 10 -1.96 6.40 8.52
N LEU A 11 -2.46 6.11 7.31
CA LEU A 11 -2.57 7.10 6.23
C LEU A 11 -3.63 8.16 6.52
N SER A 12 -4.63 7.81 7.33
CA SER A 12 -5.73 8.69 7.71
C SER A 12 -6.36 8.25 9.03
N GLY A 13 -7.14 9.12 9.64
CA GLY A 13 -7.69 8.91 10.99
C GLY A 13 -6.69 9.31 12.06
N ALA A 14 -6.62 8.53 13.13
CA ALA A 14 -5.68 8.74 14.22
C ALA A 14 -4.32 8.10 13.95
N GLY A 15 -3.27 8.61 14.61
CA GLY A 15 -1.93 8.02 14.57
C GLY A 15 -1.21 8.19 13.23
N THR A 16 -1.27 9.38 12.62
CA THR A 16 -0.67 9.66 11.28
C THR A 16 0.83 9.91 11.29
N GLY A 17 1.50 9.87 12.46
CA GLY A 17 2.95 10.06 12.58
C GLY A 17 3.42 11.49 12.50
N ALA A 18 4.74 11.65 12.47
CA ALA A 18 5.40 12.94 12.43
C ALA A 18 5.52 13.47 10.99
N SER A 19 5.49 14.81 10.85
CA SER A 19 5.71 15.47 9.58
C SER A 19 6.52 16.76 9.81
N ALA A 20 7.64 16.88 9.11
CA ALA A 20 8.51 18.03 9.14
C ALA A 20 9.18 18.21 7.76
N LEU A 21 10.49 17.97 7.66
CA LEU A 21 11.20 17.92 6.37
C LEU A 21 10.86 16.68 5.55
N LEU A 22 10.47 15.60 6.24
CA LEU A 22 9.94 14.36 5.70
C LEU A 22 8.56 14.11 6.31
N THR A 23 7.72 13.34 5.64
CA THR A 23 6.44 12.86 6.18
C THR A 23 6.60 11.37 6.48
N GLU A 24 6.63 11.03 7.75
CA GLU A 24 6.96 9.70 8.25
C GLU A 24 6.12 8.59 7.58
N VAL A 25 4.80 8.72 7.62
CA VAL A 25 3.90 7.72 7.04
C VAL A 25 4.15 7.47 5.54
N VAL A 26 4.59 8.50 4.80
CA VAL A 26 4.89 8.39 3.36
C VAL A 26 6.19 7.60 3.15
N GLU A 27 7.23 7.94 3.91
CA GLU A 27 8.54 7.28 3.77
C GLU A 27 8.48 5.83 4.28
N ASN A 28 7.78 5.56 5.40
CA ASN A 28 7.54 4.21 5.90
C ASN A 28 6.90 3.32 4.82
N ARG A 29 5.90 3.85 4.08
CA ARG A 29 5.24 3.11 2.98
C ARG A 29 6.16 2.85 1.80
N LYS A 30 7.03 3.79 1.43
CA LYS A 30 8.01 3.60 0.35
C LYS A 30 9.01 2.50 0.71
N ILE A 31 9.60 2.60 1.89
CA ILE A 31 10.62 1.65 2.38
C ILE A 31 9.99 0.26 2.56
N GLY A 32 8.87 0.18 3.29
CA GLY A 32 8.24 -1.09 3.62
C GLY A 32 7.69 -1.83 2.41
N LYS A 33 7.06 -1.14 1.44
CA LYS A 33 6.61 -1.77 0.19
C LYS A 33 7.78 -2.38 -0.57
N ARG A 34 8.89 -1.63 -0.68
CA ARG A 34 10.08 -2.12 -1.37
C ARG A 34 10.73 -3.31 -0.66
N LEU A 35 10.81 -3.26 0.67
CA LEU A 35 11.30 -4.39 1.48
C LEU A 35 10.41 -5.65 1.30
N ILE A 36 9.10 -5.49 1.32
CA ILE A 36 8.14 -6.58 1.09
C ILE A 36 8.36 -7.25 -0.26
N GLU A 37 8.58 -6.45 -1.31
CA GLU A 37 8.89 -6.96 -2.66
C GLU A 37 10.16 -7.80 -2.65
N MET A 38 11.25 -7.27 -2.08
CA MET A 38 12.55 -7.94 -1.99
C MET A 38 12.46 -9.26 -1.23
N LEU A 39 11.79 -9.26 -0.08
CA LEU A 39 11.61 -10.47 0.74
C LEU A 39 10.81 -11.53 -0.01
N LYS A 40 9.71 -11.16 -0.66
CA LYS A 40 8.89 -12.08 -1.47
C LYS A 40 9.67 -12.63 -2.66
N GLU A 41 10.43 -11.79 -3.35
CA GLU A 41 11.28 -12.20 -4.48
C GLU A 41 12.32 -13.27 -4.07
N LYS A 42 12.78 -13.21 -2.84
CA LYS A 42 13.71 -14.19 -2.26
C LYS A 42 13.04 -15.38 -1.55
N GLY A 43 11.74 -15.57 -1.80
CA GLY A 43 10.99 -16.73 -1.33
C GLY A 43 10.55 -16.68 0.12
N HIS A 44 10.60 -15.51 0.78
CA HIS A 44 10.04 -15.35 2.11
C HIS A 44 8.52 -15.14 2.06
N THR A 45 7.81 -15.66 3.04
CA THR A 45 6.40 -15.35 3.25
C THR A 45 6.29 -14.04 4.02
N VAL A 46 5.63 -13.03 3.45
CA VAL A 46 5.49 -11.71 4.10
C VAL A 46 4.03 -11.39 4.37
N ILE A 47 3.74 -11.06 5.60
CA ILE A 47 2.44 -10.60 6.09
C ILE A 47 2.51 -9.07 6.27
N ASN A 48 1.65 -8.35 5.58
CA ASN A 48 1.48 -6.92 5.83
C ASN A 48 0.58 -6.70 7.06
N CYS A 49 1.20 -6.27 8.16
CA CYS A 49 0.51 -6.00 9.43
C CYS A 49 0.00 -4.56 9.55
N THR A 50 0.30 -3.69 8.60
CA THR A 50 -0.03 -2.27 8.64
C THR A 50 -1.53 -2.02 8.73
N VAL A 51 -1.90 -0.97 9.49
CA VAL A 51 -3.26 -0.43 9.59
C VAL A 51 -3.27 0.97 9.00
N ASP A 52 -3.95 1.16 7.86
CA ASP A 52 -3.96 2.43 7.12
C ASP A 52 -5.02 3.43 7.59
N TYR A 53 -5.98 2.97 8.40
CA TYR A 53 -7.02 3.81 9.01
C TYR A 53 -7.39 3.25 10.38
N ALA A 54 -7.52 4.15 11.36
CA ALA A 54 -8.06 3.86 12.68
C ALA A 54 -8.73 5.11 13.27
N ASN A 55 -9.73 4.92 14.14
CA ASN A 55 -10.39 6.02 14.85
C ASN A 55 -9.60 6.50 16.07
N SER A 56 -8.69 5.66 16.59
CA SER A 56 -7.79 5.99 17.69
C SER A 56 -6.43 5.34 17.49
N THR A 57 -5.41 5.86 18.18
CA THR A 57 -4.07 5.26 18.19
C THR A 57 -4.09 3.86 18.81
N ASP A 58 -4.91 3.64 19.84
CA ASP A 58 -5.05 2.33 20.48
C ASP A 58 -5.66 1.31 19.52
N GLU A 59 -6.68 1.69 18.75
CA GLU A 59 -7.28 0.84 17.72
C GLU A 59 -6.25 0.48 16.65
N GLN A 60 -5.44 1.44 16.19
CA GLN A 60 -4.37 1.21 15.23
C GLN A 60 -3.37 0.19 15.76
N LEU A 61 -2.81 0.43 16.94
CA LEU A 61 -1.79 -0.42 17.55
C LEU A 61 -2.32 -1.84 17.83
N ALA A 62 -3.54 -1.94 18.36
CA ALA A 62 -4.20 -3.23 18.59
C ALA A 62 -4.42 -4.00 17.28
N GLY A 63 -4.81 -3.30 16.20
CA GLY A 63 -5.00 -3.89 14.88
C GLY A 63 -3.70 -4.43 14.27
N ILE A 64 -2.58 -3.71 14.43
CA ILE A 64 -1.25 -4.16 13.99
C ILE A 64 -0.86 -5.44 14.72
N VAL A 65 -0.95 -5.44 16.05
CA VAL A 65 -0.62 -6.59 16.90
C VAL A 65 -1.52 -7.79 16.61
N ALA A 66 -2.83 -7.57 16.43
CA ALA A 66 -3.77 -8.63 16.07
C ALA A 66 -3.41 -9.29 14.74
N LYS A 67 -3.05 -8.51 13.71
CA LYS A 67 -2.59 -9.05 12.42
C LYS A 67 -1.30 -9.86 12.55
N ALA A 68 -0.34 -9.39 13.35
CA ALA A 68 0.90 -10.09 13.61
C ALA A 68 0.67 -11.41 14.34
N ASN A 69 -0.12 -11.39 15.43
CA ASN A 69 -0.36 -12.55 16.30
C ASN A 69 -1.31 -13.60 15.68
N ALA A 70 -2.11 -13.23 14.68
CA ALA A 70 -2.89 -14.19 13.88
C ALA A 70 -2.01 -15.10 13.02
N GLN A 71 -0.71 -14.89 13.00
CA GLN A 71 0.27 -15.59 12.18
C GLN A 71 1.42 -16.13 13.04
N ASN A 72 1.92 -17.31 12.70
CA ASN A 72 3.17 -17.80 13.32
C ASN A 72 4.36 -17.14 12.60
N LEU A 73 4.74 -15.96 13.04
CA LEU A 73 5.85 -15.20 12.46
C LEU A 73 7.19 -15.64 13.04
N ASP A 74 8.21 -15.66 12.20
CA ASP A 74 9.60 -15.83 12.63
C ASP A 74 10.18 -14.48 13.12
N LEU A 75 9.67 -13.36 12.59
CA LEU A 75 10.08 -12.01 12.96
C LEU A 75 8.96 -11.01 12.60
N PHE A 76 8.73 -10.05 13.47
CA PHE A 76 7.93 -8.85 13.20
C PHE A 76 8.84 -7.62 13.14
N VAL A 77 8.65 -6.78 12.12
CA VAL A 77 9.40 -5.54 11.90
C VAL A 77 8.44 -4.39 11.70
N SER A 78 8.47 -3.41 12.58
CA SER A 78 7.77 -2.14 12.42
C SER A 78 8.76 -1.08 11.92
N ILE A 79 8.36 -0.32 10.91
CA ILE A 79 9.22 0.67 10.22
C ILE A 79 8.70 2.06 10.53
N HIS A 80 9.56 2.89 11.09
CA HIS A 80 9.30 4.25 11.53
C HIS A 80 10.40 5.22 11.12
N LEU A 81 10.10 6.51 11.20
CA LEU A 81 11.06 7.61 11.18
C LEU A 81 10.89 8.43 12.45
N ASN A 82 11.98 8.70 13.13
CA ASN A 82 12.02 9.42 14.39
C ASN A 82 11.78 10.94 14.22
N ALA A 83 11.49 11.62 15.32
CA ALA A 83 11.36 13.08 15.41
C ALA A 83 11.94 13.59 16.74
N GLY A 84 12.25 14.88 16.83
CA GLY A 84 12.68 15.52 18.08
C GLY A 84 14.10 16.05 18.06
N GLY A 85 14.62 16.49 16.91
CA GLY A 85 15.90 17.21 16.77
C GLY A 85 17.14 16.32 16.82
N GLY A 86 17.00 15.00 16.69
CA GLY A 86 18.11 14.06 16.57
C GLY A 86 18.56 13.84 15.13
N HIS A 87 19.49 12.90 14.93
CA HIS A 87 19.86 12.38 13.62
C HIS A 87 20.42 10.95 13.73
N GLY A 88 20.28 10.18 12.66
CA GLY A 88 20.75 8.79 12.57
C GLY A 88 19.67 7.73 12.79
N THR A 89 20.09 6.48 12.77
CA THR A 89 19.21 5.30 12.89
C THR A 89 19.33 4.60 14.22
N GLU A 90 18.23 4.07 14.74
CA GLU A 90 18.17 3.26 15.95
C GLU A 90 17.13 2.16 15.80
N VAL A 91 17.28 1.08 16.56
CA VAL A 91 16.32 -0.02 16.55
C VAL A 91 15.91 -0.35 17.98
N TYR A 92 14.60 -0.47 18.19
CA TYR A 92 14.02 -0.79 19.49
C TYR A 92 13.63 -2.25 19.60
N ILE A 93 13.85 -2.82 20.78
CA ILE A 93 13.28 -4.09 21.24
C ILE A 93 12.51 -3.86 22.53
N TYR A 94 11.64 -4.80 22.90
CA TYR A 94 10.92 -4.73 24.17
C TYR A 94 11.86 -4.79 25.38
N ASN A 95 11.66 -3.90 26.35
CA ASN A 95 12.47 -3.80 27.56
C ASN A 95 12.14 -4.85 28.64
N GLY A 96 11.02 -5.59 28.51
CA GLY A 96 10.66 -6.67 29.45
C GLY A 96 11.57 -7.90 29.31
N SER A 97 11.33 -8.90 30.16
CA SER A 97 12.01 -10.20 30.13
C SER A 97 11.26 -11.19 29.24
N TYR A 98 11.97 -11.84 28.33
CA TYR A 98 11.43 -12.92 27.47
C TYR A 98 12.58 -13.82 26.98
N SER A 99 12.28 -15.09 26.71
CA SER A 99 13.29 -16.15 26.50
C SER A 99 14.23 -15.91 25.30
N PHE A 100 13.79 -15.23 24.26
CA PHE A 100 14.58 -14.96 23.05
C PHE A 100 15.11 -13.52 22.96
N LYS A 101 15.21 -12.81 24.09
CA LYS A 101 15.62 -11.38 24.12
C LYS A 101 16.98 -11.15 23.47
N GLU A 102 17.98 -11.96 23.78
CA GLU A 102 19.33 -11.79 23.26
C GLU A 102 19.43 -12.08 21.75
N SER A 103 18.73 -13.10 21.26
CA SER A 103 18.67 -13.37 19.83
C SER A 103 17.93 -12.25 19.07
N ASN A 104 16.88 -11.67 19.68
CA ASN A 104 16.18 -10.52 19.14
C ASN A 104 17.06 -9.26 19.12
N ARG A 105 17.84 -9.03 20.18
CA ARG A 105 18.85 -7.95 20.23
C ARG A 105 19.90 -8.09 19.14
N ALA A 106 20.41 -9.29 18.91
CA ALA A 106 21.36 -9.56 17.83
C ALA A 106 20.75 -9.26 16.45
N LYS A 107 19.47 -9.61 16.23
CA LYS A 107 18.73 -9.29 15.02
C LYS A 107 18.52 -7.78 14.86
N ALA A 108 18.11 -7.10 15.92
CA ALA A 108 17.96 -5.64 15.95
C ALA A 108 19.29 -4.93 15.62
N LYS A 109 20.40 -5.41 16.20
CA LYS A 109 21.74 -4.90 15.92
C LYS A 109 22.12 -5.05 14.44
N ALA A 110 21.89 -6.24 13.87
CA ALA A 110 22.18 -6.50 12.46
C ALA A 110 21.41 -5.56 11.53
N ILE A 111 20.13 -5.29 11.82
CA ILE A 111 19.31 -4.34 11.07
C ILE A 111 19.85 -2.91 11.25
N CYS A 112 20.11 -2.48 12.49
CA CYS A 112 20.61 -1.15 12.79
C CYS A 112 21.92 -0.85 12.07
N ASP A 113 22.89 -1.76 12.18
CA ASP A 113 24.20 -1.62 11.55
C ASP A 113 24.09 -1.55 10.02
N ALA A 114 23.26 -2.41 9.42
CA ALA A 114 23.06 -2.42 7.99
C ALA A 114 22.41 -1.11 7.48
N VAL A 115 21.38 -0.61 8.18
CA VAL A 115 20.72 0.65 7.81
C VAL A 115 21.64 1.85 7.99
N ALA A 116 22.35 1.93 9.12
CA ALA A 116 23.33 3.00 9.37
C ALA A 116 24.37 3.08 8.26
N ASN A 117 24.95 1.93 7.89
CA ASN A 117 26.00 1.87 6.89
C ASN A 117 25.51 2.19 5.48
N SER A 118 24.27 1.82 5.13
CA SER A 118 23.74 1.94 3.76
C SER A 118 23.58 3.38 3.28
N CYS A 119 23.20 4.28 4.19
CA CYS A 119 22.96 5.69 3.91
C CYS A 119 23.94 6.60 4.66
N ASN A 120 24.98 6.04 5.27
CA ASN A 120 25.91 6.77 6.12
C ASN A 120 25.20 7.57 7.23
N PHE A 121 24.18 6.96 7.84
CA PHE A 121 23.52 7.51 9.02
C PHE A 121 24.39 7.29 10.27
N ARG A 122 24.24 8.18 11.24
CA ARG A 122 24.79 7.93 12.57
C ARG A 122 24.13 6.68 13.15
N ASN A 123 24.93 5.67 13.55
CA ASN A 123 24.44 4.50 14.24
C ASN A 123 24.19 4.84 15.72
N ARG A 124 22.94 4.84 16.15
CA ARG A 124 22.53 5.12 17.53
C ARG A 124 22.31 3.84 18.33
N GLY A 125 22.48 2.67 17.68
CA GLY A 125 22.44 1.35 18.30
C GLY A 125 21.04 0.82 18.59
N VAL A 126 21.03 -0.29 19.34
CA VAL A 126 19.81 -0.94 19.81
C VAL A 126 19.40 -0.34 21.15
N LYS A 127 18.14 -0.01 21.28
CA LYS A 127 17.50 0.50 22.48
C LYS A 127 16.41 -0.43 22.98
N GLU A 128 16.05 -0.26 24.22
CA GLU A 128 14.96 -1.00 24.84
C GLU A 128 13.87 -0.05 25.29
N GLU A 129 12.62 -0.34 24.88
CA GLU A 129 11.48 0.50 25.21
C GLU A 129 10.19 -0.33 25.33
N ASN A 130 9.24 0.16 26.13
CA ASN A 130 7.94 -0.48 26.32
C ASN A 130 6.94 -0.04 25.24
N LEU A 131 7.29 -0.22 23.97
CA LEU A 131 6.43 0.12 22.84
C LEU A 131 5.33 -0.93 22.67
N TYR A 132 4.11 -0.47 22.36
CA TYR A 132 2.93 -1.34 22.29
C TYR A 132 3.11 -2.51 21.30
N VAL A 133 3.58 -2.23 20.10
CA VAL A 133 3.77 -3.25 19.06
C VAL A 133 4.88 -4.26 19.41
N LEU A 134 5.86 -3.85 20.23
CA LEU A 134 6.94 -4.74 20.66
C LEU A 134 6.50 -5.66 21.82
N ARG A 135 5.77 -5.12 22.81
CA ARG A 135 5.31 -5.93 23.97
C ARG A 135 4.12 -6.82 23.63
N GLY A 136 3.26 -6.38 22.70
CA GLY A 136 2.05 -7.09 22.33
C GLY A 136 2.24 -8.18 21.29
N THR A 137 3.34 -8.15 20.53
CA THR A 137 3.63 -9.15 19.49
C THR A 137 4.30 -10.38 20.11
N ILE A 138 3.74 -11.57 19.84
CA ILE A 138 4.24 -12.86 20.37
C ILE A 138 5.57 -13.26 19.74
N ALA A 139 5.73 -13.00 18.45
CA ALA A 139 6.97 -13.29 17.72
C ALA A 139 8.12 -12.35 18.14
N PRO A 140 9.39 -12.69 17.86
CA PRO A 140 10.49 -11.74 17.93
C PRO A 140 10.12 -10.46 17.19
N ALA A 141 10.21 -9.30 17.86
CA ALA A 141 9.72 -8.04 17.34
C ALA A 141 10.76 -6.92 17.46
N VAL A 142 10.93 -6.16 16.40
CA VAL A 142 11.81 -4.99 16.36
C VAL A 142 11.06 -3.80 15.76
N LEU A 143 11.38 -2.58 16.23
CA LEU A 143 10.92 -1.33 15.64
C LEU A 143 12.16 -0.54 15.18
N VAL A 144 12.16 -0.20 13.90
CA VAL A 144 13.29 0.46 13.24
C VAL A 144 12.97 1.93 13.04
N GLU A 145 13.66 2.81 13.72
CA GLU A 145 13.68 4.25 13.45
C GLU A 145 14.79 4.51 12.43
N VAL A 146 14.39 4.62 11.17
CA VAL A 146 15.33 4.67 10.04
C VAL A 146 16.20 5.92 10.09
N CYS A 147 15.58 7.09 10.32
CA CYS A 147 16.22 8.39 10.41
C CYS A 147 15.25 9.40 11.04
N PHE A 148 15.63 10.65 11.20
CA PHE A 148 14.79 11.69 11.77
C PHE A 148 14.11 12.53 10.69
N VAL A 149 12.78 12.72 10.80
CA VAL A 149 11.97 13.50 9.84
C VAL A 149 12.34 14.98 9.83
N ASP A 150 12.86 15.50 10.92
CA ASP A 150 13.23 16.91 11.16
C ASP A 150 14.74 17.20 10.99
N SER A 151 15.53 16.17 10.63
CA SER A 151 16.98 16.31 10.38
C SER A 151 17.25 16.62 8.90
N VAL A 152 17.88 17.77 8.65
CA VAL A 152 18.37 18.15 7.31
C VAL A 152 19.42 17.15 6.81
N GLU A 153 20.29 16.70 7.72
CA GLU A 153 21.35 15.73 7.42
C GLU A 153 20.74 14.39 6.96
N ASP A 154 19.81 13.85 7.75
CA ASP A 154 19.19 12.56 7.44
C ASP A 154 18.36 12.62 6.16
N LYS A 155 17.57 13.70 5.96
CA LYS A 155 16.83 13.93 4.73
C LYS A 155 17.74 13.91 3.50
N GLY A 156 18.90 14.55 3.59
CA GLY A 156 19.90 14.58 2.50
C GLY A 156 20.51 13.23 2.17
N LYS A 157 20.52 12.31 3.13
CA LYS A 157 21.09 10.96 3.00
C LYS A 157 20.04 9.88 2.69
N LEU A 158 18.76 10.11 2.95
CA LEU A 158 17.72 9.09 2.82
C LEU A 158 17.59 8.61 1.38
N ASN A 159 17.85 7.32 1.20
CA ASN A 159 17.63 6.60 -0.05
C ASN A 159 16.77 5.34 0.22
N THR A 160 15.52 5.37 -0.22
CA THR A 160 14.55 4.30 0.02
C THR A 160 15.04 2.92 -0.42
N GLU A 161 15.66 2.82 -1.59
CA GLU A 161 16.17 1.55 -2.13
C GLU A 161 17.36 1.02 -1.30
N ALA A 162 18.27 1.90 -0.89
CA ALA A 162 19.40 1.55 -0.05
C ALA A 162 18.94 1.08 1.33
N VAL A 163 18.00 1.79 1.96
CA VAL A 163 17.42 1.40 3.26
C VAL A 163 16.70 0.05 3.16
N ALA A 164 15.88 -0.16 2.14
CA ALA A 164 15.17 -1.44 1.97
C ALA A 164 16.14 -2.62 1.78
N LYS A 165 17.21 -2.45 0.99
CA LYS A 165 18.28 -3.45 0.84
C LYS A 165 19.02 -3.72 2.15
N ALA A 166 19.31 -2.67 2.91
CA ALA A 166 19.96 -2.80 4.20
C ALA A 166 19.08 -3.54 5.21
N MET A 167 17.79 -3.20 5.29
CA MET A 167 16.86 -3.92 6.13
C MET A 167 16.73 -5.39 5.70
N PHE A 168 16.67 -5.66 4.38
CA PHE A 168 16.70 -7.02 3.86
C PHE A 168 17.93 -7.79 4.36
N LYS A 169 19.13 -7.18 4.24
CA LYS A 169 20.39 -7.77 4.74
C LYS A 169 20.35 -8.02 6.25
N GLY A 170 19.94 -7.06 7.04
CA GLY A 170 19.82 -7.19 8.49
C GLY A 170 18.84 -8.29 8.91
N ILE A 171 17.72 -8.44 8.20
CA ILE A 171 16.70 -9.45 8.45
C ILE A 171 17.16 -10.85 8.05
N THR A 172 17.76 -11.00 6.87
CA THR A 172 18.05 -12.32 6.28
C THR A 172 19.49 -12.78 6.50
N GLY A 173 20.41 -11.86 6.77
CA GLY A 173 21.85 -12.11 6.83
C GLY A 173 22.52 -12.13 5.44
N ALA A 174 21.79 -11.92 4.35
CA ALA A 174 22.29 -11.98 2.99
C ALA A 174 22.11 -10.62 2.28
N ASP A 175 23.01 -10.30 1.37
CA ASP A 175 22.81 -9.14 0.52
C ASP A 175 21.67 -9.37 -0.47
N TYR A 176 20.83 -8.35 -0.66
CA TYR A 176 19.86 -8.40 -1.71
C TYR A 176 20.54 -8.22 -3.06
N VAL A 177 20.63 -9.30 -3.78
CA VAL A 177 20.96 -9.28 -5.20
C VAL A 177 19.64 -9.44 -5.92
N ALA A 178 19.23 -8.42 -6.69
CA ALA A 178 18.07 -8.56 -7.54
C ALA A 178 18.23 -9.88 -8.32
N SER A 179 17.19 -10.72 -8.33
CA SER A 179 17.26 -11.94 -9.11
C SER A 179 17.63 -11.52 -10.53
N THR A 180 18.79 -11.95 -10.99
CA THR A 180 19.16 -11.88 -12.40
C THR A 180 18.38 -12.96 -13.17
N ASN A 181 17.11 -13.14 -12.88
CA ASN A 181 16.21 -13.33 -13.98
C ASN A 181 16.45 -12.07 -14.78
N ILE A 182 17.09 -12.19 -15.91
CA ILE A 182 17.06 -11.20 -16.97
C ILE A 182 15.60 -10.77 -16.96
N SER A 183 15.33 -9.65 -16.28
CA SER A 183 14.15 -8.89 -16.57
C SER A 183 14.42 -8.49 -18.00
N THR A 184 13.98 -9.33 -18.91
CA THR A 184 13.54 -8.84 -20.20
C THR A 184 12.56 -7.79 -19.76
N LYS A 185 13.04 -6.54 -19.74
CA LYS A 185 12.30 -5.31 -19.39
C LYS A 185 10.89 -5.56 -19.84
N GLU A 186 9.93 -5.72 -18.84
CA GLU A 186 8.57 -6.16 -19.14
C GLU A 186 8.10 -5.40 -20.37
N LEU A 187 7.98 -6.07 -21.49
CA LEU A 187 7.60 -5.45 -22.74
C LEU A 187 6.14 -5.76 -23.02
N TYR A 188 5.35 -4.73 -22.92
CA TYR A 188 3.95 -4.75 -23.27
C TYR A 188 3.79 -4.60 -24.77
N ARG A 189 3.39 -5.68 -25.45
CA ARG A 189 3.26 -5.74 -26.92
C ARG A 189 1.80 -5.56 -27.32
N ILE A 190 1.58 -4.72 -28.33
CA ILE A 190 0.25 -4.48 -28.90
C ILE A 190 0.10 -5.39 -30.12
N ARG A 191 -0.81 -6.38 -30.04
CA ARG A 191 -1.08 -7.38 -31.10
C ARG A 191 -2.56 -7.72 -31.17
N LYS A 192 -3.00 -8.35 -32.29
CA LYS A 192 -4.36 -8.95 -32.37
C LYS A 192 -4.46 -10.21 -31.53
N THR A 193 -3.45 -11.06 -31.59
CA THR A 193 -3.28 -12.24 -30.71
C THR A 193 -1.81 -12.34 -30.30
N TRP A 194 -1.52 -13.04 -29.20
CA TRP A 194 -0.13 -13.24 -28.80
C TRP A 194 0.70 -14.00 -29.83
N ALA A 195 0.10 -15.04 -30.44
CA ALA A 195 0.76 -15.92 -31.39
C ALA A 195 1.09 -15.21 -32.72
N ASP A 196 0.33 -14.19 -33.10
CA ASP A 196 0.52 -13.48 -34.37
C ASP A 196 1.43 -12.26 -34.22
N ALA A 197 2.75 -12.50 -34.32
CA ALA A 197 3.76 -11.46 -34.20
C ALA A 197 3.70 -10.45 -35.35
N SER A 198 3.17 -10.83 -36.53
CA SER A 198 3.07 -9.95 -37.70
C SER A 198 2.13 -8.78 -37.49
N THR A 199 1.15 -8.92 -36.57
CA THR A 199 0.20 -7.86 -36.23
C THR A 199 0.76 -6.84 -35.21
N GLN A 200 2.01 -6.96 -34.75
CA GLN A 200 2.53 -6.11 -33.70
C GLN A 200 2.60 -4.63 -34.11
N LYS A 201 1.93 -3.76 -33.35
CA LYS A 201 1.92 -2.30 -33.52
C LYS A 201 2.98 -1.57 -32.68
N GLY A 202 3.48 -2.22 -31.62
CA GLY A 202 4.50 -1.65 -30.76
C GLY A 202 4.87 -2.55 -29.60
N ALA A 203 5.98 -2.18 -28.92
CA ALA A 203 6.41 -2.80 -27.68
C ALA A 203 6.88 -1.68 -26.73
N TYR A 204 6.36 -1.66 -25.51
CA TYR A 204 6.53 -0.58 -24.54
C TYR A 204 7.01 -1.15 -23.20
N SER A 205 7.93 -0.46 -22.56
CA SER A 205 8.38 -0.81 -21.20
C SER A 205 7.45 -0.30 -20.08
N ASN A 206 6.43 0.47 -20.46
CA ASN A 206 5.43 1.00 -19.54
C ASN A 206 4.03 0.59 -20.00
N LEU A 207 3.25 -0.04 -19.11
CA LEU A 207 1.90 -0.52 -19.43
C LEU A 207 0.95 0.62 -19.82
N ASN A 208 1.00 1.76 -19.14
CA ASN A 208 0.11 2.88 -19.45
C ASN A 208 0.41 3.46 -20.84
N SER A 209 1.68 3.51 -21.24
CA SER A 209 2.08 3.92 -22.60
C SER A 209 1.58 2.92 -23.65
N ALA A 210 1.68 1.62 -23.37
CA ALA A 210 1.14 0.57 -24.24
C ALA A 210 -0.38 0.66 -24.36
N ILE A 211 -1.09 0.92 -23.26
CA ILE A 211 -2.55 1.09 -23.25
C ILE A 211 -2.97 2.32 -24.05
N ALA A 212 -2.29 3.46 -23.84
CA ALA A 212 -2.59 4.69 -24.56
C ALA A 212 -2.45 4.50 -26.08
N GLU A 213 -1.40 3.83 -26.52
CA GLU A 213 -1.19 3.52 -27.93
C GLU A 213 -2.18 2.48 -28.46
N CYS A 214 -2.46 1.42 -27.70
CA CYS A 214 -3.39 0.36 -28.10
C CYS A 214 -4.80 0.88 -28.39
N LYS A 215 -5.26 1.91 -27.69
CA LYS A 215 -6.56 2.56 -27.94
C LYS A 215 -6.74 3.11 -29.34
N LYS A 216 -5.65 3.37 -30.06
CA LYS A 216 -5.69 3.83 -31.47
C LYS A 216 -5.99 2.71 -32.47
N TYR A 217 -5.93 1.45 -32.03
CA TYR A 217 -6.08 0.27 -32.89
C TYR A 217 -7.25 -0.60 -32.41
N PRO A 218 -8.49 -0.40 -32.89
CA PRO A 218 -9.63 -1.26 -32.59
C PRO A 218 -9.33 -2.72 -32.89
N GLY A 219 -9.67 -3.63 -31.97
CA GLY A 219 -9.42 -5.08 -32.13
C GLY A 219 -8.00 -5.54 -31.78
N TYR A 220 -7.17 -4.65 -31.23
CA TYR A 220 -5.84 -5.00 -30.70
C TYR A 220 -5.86 -5.07 -29.17
N PHE A 221 -4.88 -5.80 -28.63
CA PHE A 221 -4.72 -6.08 -27.22
C PHE A 221 -3.29 -5.81 -26.78
N VAL A 222 -3.11 -5.46 -25.51
CA VAL A 222 -1.78 -5.41 -24.90
C VAL A 222 -1.50 -6.74 -24.22
N PHE A 223 -0.36 -7.34 -24.54
CA PHE A 223 0.14 -8.56 -23.92
C PHE A 223 1.42 -8.25 -23.16
N ASN A 224 1.60 -8.89 -21.98
CA ASN A 224 2.86 -8.87 -21.26
C ASN A 224 3.91 -9.80 -21.90
N SER A 225 5.12 -9.86 -21.33
CA SER A 225 6.20 -10.71 -21.83
C SER A 225 5.90 -12.21 -21.75
N ALA A 226 5.00 -12.62 -20.86
CA ALA A 226 4.53 -14.00 -20.75
C ALA A 226 3.39 -14.35 -21.73
N GLY A 227 2.97 -13.41 -22.60
CA GLY A 227 1.86 -13.61 -23.51
C GLY A 227 0.47 -13.49 -22.89
N VAL A 228 0.39 -13.05 -21.65
CA VAL A 228 -0.88 -12.81 -20.99
C VAL A 228 -1.47 -11.48 -21.48
N LYS A 229 -2.74 -11.51 -21.91
CA LYS A 229 -3.45 -10.30 -22.29
C LYS A 229 -3.71 -9.42 -21.07
N VAL A 230 -3.10 -8.24 -21.04
CA VAL A 230 -3.18 -7.27 -19.93
C VAL A 230 -4.01 -6.03 -20.26
N TYR A 231 -4.42 -5.87 -21.55
CA TYR A 231 -5.36 -4.81 -21.94
C TYR A 231 -6.01 -5.10 -23.32
N PRO A 232 -7.30 -4.77 -23.55
CA PRO A 232 -8.21 -4.68 -22.41
C PRO A 232 -8.13 -5.98 -21.67
N THR A 233 -8.00 -5.92 -20.36
CA THR A 233 -8.19 -7.13 -19.58
C THR A 233 -9.56 -7.65 -20.00
N ALA A 234 -9.67 -8.93 -20.33
CA ALA A 234 -11.00 -9.53 -20.35
C ALA A 234 -11.59 -9.10 -19.01
N SER A 235 -12.64 -8.28 -19.06
CA SER A 235 -13.28 -7.77 -17.87
C SER A 235 -13.94 -8.97 -17.19
N ALA A 236 -13.11 -9.75 -16.50
CA ALA A 236 -13.59 -10.57 -15.45
C ALA A 236 -14.13 -9.56 -14.43
N ASN A 237 -15.43 -9.25 -14.59
CA ASN A 237 -16.25 -8.52 -13.65
C ASN A 237 -16.14 -6.99 -13.60
N CYS A 238 -15.81 -6.26 -14.65
CA CYS A 238 -16.36 -4.91 -14.75
C CYS A 238 -17.87 -5.04 -14.88
N ASP A 239 -18.55 -4.27 -14.07
CA ASP A 239 -20.00 -4.18 -14.05
C ASP A 239 -20.42 -3.31 -15.26
N PRO A 240 -20.92 -3.87 -16.39
CA PRO A 240 -21.16 -3.10 -17.60
C PRO A 240 -22.21 -2.01 -17.36
N GLU A 241 -21.95 -0.82 -17.89
CA GLU A 241 -22.94 0.26 -17.87
C GLU A 241 -24.12 -0.10 -18.76
N ILE A 242 -25.32 -0.07 -18.20
CA ILE A 242 -26.59 -0.33 -18.91
C ILE A 242 -27.21 0.99 -19.33
N LYS A 243 -27.19 2.00 -18.44
CA LYS A 243 -27.87 3.28 -18.65
C LYS A 243 -27.15 4.39 -17.88
N ARG A 244 -27.17 5.58 -18.48
CA ARG A 244 -26.69 6.82 -17.85
C ARG A 244 -27.67 7.95 -18.17
N TYR A 245 -27.98 8.76 -17.17
CA TYR A 245 -28.86 9.94 -17.36
C TYR A 245 -28.57 11.01 -16.31
N SER A 246 -28.83 12.26 -16.69
CA SER A 246 -28.72 13.40 -15.79
C SER A 246 -29.92 13.40 -14.84
N GLU A 247 -29.63 13.50 -13.55
CA GLU A 247 -30.61 13.63 -12.49
C GLU A 247 -29.94 14.39 -11.34
N LYS A 248 -30.62 15.42 -10.85
CA LYS A 248 -30.14 16.20 -9.70
C LYS A 248 -30.91 15.78 -8.46
N GLY A 249 -30.18 15.47 -7.40
CA GLY A 249 -30.77 15.08 -6.13
C GLY A 249 -29.76 15.18 -4.99
N LYS A 250 -30.26 14.90 -3.80
CA LYS A 250 -29.44 14.77 -2.59
C LYS A 250 -29.52 13.33 -2.10
N PHE A 251 -28.38 12.70 -1.92
CA PHE A 251 -28.27 11.39 -1.29
C PHE A 251 -27.80 11.53 0.14
N THR A 252 -28.42 10.79 1.06
CA THR A 252 -28.00 10.70 2.47
C THR A 252 -27.73 9.24 2.79
N ALA A 253 -26.51 8.95 3.23
CA ALA A 253 -26.06 7.60 3.55
C ALA A 253 -26.77 7.05 4.81
N THR A 254 -27.25 5.81 4.73
CA THR A 254 -27.79 5.05 5.88
C THR A 254 -26.89 3.89 6.30
N ALA A 255 -26.04 3.41 5.39
CA ALA A 255 -25.01 2.42 5.68
C ALA A 255 -23.89 3.01 6.53
N THR A 256 -23.15 2.16 7.26
CA THR A 256 -22.03 2.56 8.11
C THR A 256 -20.96 3.33 7.35
N SER A 257 -20.60 2.86 6.13
CA SER A 257 -19.73 3.59 5.21
C SER A 257 -19.98 3.15 3.76
N ILE A 258 -19.83 4.08 2.81
CA ILE A 258 -19.94 3.83 1.37
C ILE A 258 -18.74 4.48 0.68
N TYR A 259 -17.94 3.70 -0.03
CA TYR A 259 -16.78 4.23 -0.76
C TYR A 259 -17.20 4.89 -2.07
N PHE A 260 -16.64 6.08 -2.35
CA PHE A 260 -16.74 6.69 -3.67
C PHE A 260 -15.42 6.57 -4.45
N ARG A 261 -15.51 6.59 -5.78
CA ARG A 261 -14.43 6.25 -6.71
C ARG A 261 -14.33 7.25 -7.86
N ASP A 262 -13.25 7.14 -8.62
CA ASP A 262 -13.01 7.93 -9.85
C ASP A 262 -13.85 7.45 -11.06
N LYS A 263 -14.45 6.26 -10.99
CA LYS A 263 -15.33 5.67 -12.02
C LYS A 263 -16.33 4.68 -11.40
N PRO A 264 -17.48 4.43 -12.09
CA PRO A 264 -18.54 3.55 -11.59
C PRO A 264 -18.17 2.06 -11.74
N CYS A 265 -17.13 1.63 -11.04
CA CYS A 265 -16.63 0.27 -11.07
C CYS A 265 -15.99 -0.09 -9.73
N THR A 266 -16.45 -1.21 -9.13
CA THR A 266 -15.90 -1.69 -7.85
C THR A 266 -14.57 -2.41 -8.00
N CYS A 267 -14.24 -2.90 -9.19
CA CYS A 267 -13.02 -3.67 -9.47
C CYS A 267 -11.85 -2.82 -9.99
N HIS A 268 -12.12 -1.72 -10.72
CA HIS A 268 -11.10 -0.86 -11.33
C HIS A 268 -11.23 0.61 -10.93
N GLY A 269 -12.28 1.00 -10.22
CA GLY A 269 -12.44 2.33 -9.67
C GLY A 269 -11.54 2.52 -8.46
N VAL A 270 -10.65 3.51 -8.51
CA VAL A 270 -9.79 3.88 -7.38
C VAL A 270 -10.65 4.56 -6.31
N ILE A 271 -10.63 4.03 -5.09
CA ILE A 271 -11.31 4.64 -3.94
C ILE A 271 -10.70 6.03 -3.70
N GLN A 272 -11.55 7.03 -3.63
CA GLN A 272 -11.19 8.43 -3.44
C GLN A 272 -11.62 8.96 -2.07
N GLY A 273 -12.45 8.20 -1.34
CA GLY A 273 -12.95 8.51 -0.02
C GLY A 273 -14.21 7.74 0.31
N SER A 274 -14.87 8.13 1.39
CA SER A 274 -16.07 7.48 1.94
C SER A 274 -17.10 8.49 2.38
N TYR A 275 -18.37 8.10 2.37
CA TYR A 275 -19.46 8.74 3.10
C TYR A 275 -19.92 7.82 4.22
N TYR A 276 -20.15 8.39 5.39
CA TYR A 276 -20.60 7.68 6.58
C TYR A 276 -22.09 7.91 6.84
N LYS A 277 -22.67 7.09 7.70
CA LYS A 277 -24.10 7.19 8.07
C LYS A 277 -24.46 8.60 8.51
N GLY A 278 -25.49 9.17 7.88
CA GLY A 278 -25.98 10.53 8.09
C GLY A 278 -25.35 11.60 7.21
N GLU A 279 -24.20 11.33 6.57
CA GLU A 279 -23.59 12.27 5.63
C GLU A 279 -24.34 12.31 4.31
N SER A 280 -24.28 13.46 3.64
CA SER A 280 -25.04 13.71 2.43
C SER A 280 -24.17 14.29 1.32
N VAL A 281 -24.55 14.00 0.08
CA VAL A 281 -23.95 14.58 -1.13
C VAL A 281 -25.03 14.96 -2.15
N TYR A 282 -24.85 16.10 -2.82
CA TYR A 282 -25.64 16.44 -4.00
C TYR A 282 -25.02 15.81 -5.24
N TYR A 283 -25.84 15.21 -6.09
CA TYR A 283 -25.41 14.57 -7.33
C TYR A 283 -26.13 15.16 -8.54
N ASP A 284 -25.56 14.99 -9.71
CA ASP A 284 -26.05 15.53 -10.98
C ASP A 284 -26.18 14.46 -12.08
N LEU A 285 -25.81 13.22 -11.77
CA LEU A 285 -25.78 12.12 -12.73
C LEU A 285 -26.06 10.79 -12.03
N VAL A 286 -26.85 9.94 -12.67
CA VAL A 286 -27.08 8.55 -12.29
C VAL A 286 -26.48 7.62 -13.35
N VAL A 287 -25.76 6.58 -12.91
CA VAL A 287 -25.21 5.52 -13.75
C VAL A 287 -25.75 4.19 -13.26
N ILE A 288 -26.37 3.42 -14.12
CA ILE A 288 -26.87 2.08 -13.84
C ILE A 288 -25.96 1.07 -14.53
N THR A 289 -25.40 0.19 -13.74
CA THR A 289 -24.60 -0.94 -14.20
C THR A 289 -25.37 -2.25 -13.96
N GLU A 290 -24.86 -3.39 -14.38
CA GLU A 290 -25.53 -4.67 -14.12
C GLU A 290 -25.74 -4.92 -12.62
N LYS A 291 -24.73 -4.57 -11.81
CA LYS A 291 -24.71 -4.89 -10.37
C LYS A 291 -25.16 -3.76 -9.48
N TYR A 292 -24.97 -2.51 -9.89
CA TYR A 292 -25.17 -1.35 -9.01
C TYR A 292 -25.91 -0.20 -9.69
N VAL A 293 -26.59 0.61 -8.86
CA VAL A 293 -26.96 1.98 -9.20
C VAL A 293 -25.95 2.91 -8.54
N TRP A 294 -25.39 3.82 -9.32
CA TRP A 294 -24.38 4.79 -8.92
C TRP A 294 -24.92 6.21 -9.02
N ILE A 295 -24.62 7.05 -8.08
CA ILE A 295 -24.72 8.51 -8.21
C ILE A 295 -23.34 9.09 -8.48
N SER A 296 -23.32 10.28 -9.10
CA SER A 296 -22.10 10.94 -9.47
C SER A 296 -22.21 12.46 -9.33
N TRP A 297 -21.11 13.08 -8.96
CA TRP A 297 -20.97 14.54 -8.78
C TRP A 297 -19.57 15.01 -9.14
N ILE A 298 -19.42 16.32 -9.29
CA ILE A 298 -18.11 16.94 -9.43
C ILE A 298 -17.57 17.29 -8.04
N GLY A 299 -16.45 16.73 -7.68
CA GLY A 299 -15.75 17.06 -6.41
C GLY A 299 -15.05 18.43 -6.44
N ALA A 300 -14.52 18.87 -5.28
CA ALA A 300 -13.90 20.17 -5.11
C ALA A 300 -12.70 20.45 -6.05
N ASN A 301 -12.03 19.40 -6.53
CA ASN A 301 -10.92 19.49 -7.49
C ASN A 301 -11.37 19.38 -8.96
N SER A 302 -12.64 19.64 -9.25
CA SER A 302 -13.27 19.52 -10.58
C SER A 302 -13.20 18.09 -11.19
N VAL A 303 -12.94 17.08 -10.39
CA VAL A 303 -12.92 15.68 -10.82
C VAL A 303 -14.24 15.00 -10.46
N ARG A 304 -14.82 14.28 -11.43
CA ARG A 304 -16.06 13.53 -11.23
C ARG A 304 -15.82 12.33 -10.28
N ARG A 305 -16.76 12.14 -9.36
CA ARG A 305 -16.81 11.06 -8.38
C ARG A 305 -18.02 10.19 -8.59
N TYR A 306 -17.93 8.92 -8.24
CA TYR A 306 -18.99 7.93 -8.37
C TYR A 306 -19.12 7.12 -7.08
N MET A 307 -20.35 6.99 -6.59
CA MET A 307 -20.66 6.22 -5.39
C MET A 307 -21.80 5.26 -5.66
N PRO A 308 -21.65 3.95 -5.37
CA PRO A 308 -22.76 3.01 -5.50
C PRO A 308 -23.74 3.26 -4.36
N ILE A 309 -25.03 3.28 -4.68
CA ILE A 309 -26.08 3.56 -3.71
C ILE A 309 -27.09 2.40 -3.56
N THR A 310 -27.10 1.48 -4.50
CA THR A 310 -27.96 0.29 -4.47
C THR A 310 -27.25 -0.89 -5.10
N ASP A 311 -27.27 -2.05 -4.45
CA ASP A 311 -26.92 -3.34 -5.06
C ASP A 311 -28.17 -3.91 -5.76
N ARG A 312 -28.13 -3.99 -7.06
CA ARG A 312 -29.29 -4.43 -7.88
C ARG A 312 -29.57 -5.93 -7.77
N ARG A 313 -28.60 -6.72 -7.33
CA ARG A 313 -28.73 -8.18 -7.16
C ARG A 313 -29.53 -8.52 -5.91
N THR A 314 -29.35 -7.73 -4.85
CA THR A 314 -30.00 -7.91 -3.54
C THR A 314 -31.10 -6.89 -3.28
N ASN A 315 -31.19 -5.85 -4.11
CA ASN A 315 -32.04 -4.66 -3.92
C ASN A 315 -31.72 -3.90 -2.61
N GLU A 316 -30.52 -4.11 -2.06
CA GLU A 316 -30.06 -3.40 -0.87
C GLU A 316 -29.76 -1.93 -1.21
N LYS A 317 -30.35 -1.01 -0.46
CA LYS A 317 -30.11 0.43 -0.58
C LYS A 317 -29.25 0.90 0.59
N TRP A 318 -28.21 1.68 0.28
CA TRP A 318 -27.28 2.20 1.26
C TRP A 318 -27.55 3.64 1.67
N GLY A 319 -28.67 4.22 1.22
CA GLY A 319 -29.12 5.55 1.58
C GLY A 319 -30.42 5.94 0.88
N ASN A 320 -30.83 7.17 1.14
CA ASN A 320 -32.07 7.77 0.62
C ASN A 320 -31.74 8.90 -0.36
N CYS A 321 -32.40 8.91 -1.49
CA CYS A 321 -32.41 10.01 -2.46
C CYS A 321 -33.64 10.88 -2.28
N VAL A 322 -33.49 12.19 -2.34
CA VAL A 322 -34.53 13.22 -2.34
C VAL A 322 -34.21 14.29 -3.36
#